data_ac0cdc48187e69a80b940ae80f2a0b87
#
_entry.id   ac0cdc48187e69a80b940ae80f2a0b87
#
_cell.length_a   1.000
_cell.length_b   1.000
_cell.length_c   1.000
_cell.angle_alpha   90.00
_cell.angle_beta   90.00
_cell.angle_gamma   90.00
#
_symmetry.space_group_name_H-M   'P 1'
#
loop_
_entity.id
_entity.type
_entity.pdbx_description
1 polymer ?
#
loop_
_entity_poly.entity_id
_entity_poly.type
_entity_poly.pdbx_seq_one_letter_code
_entity_poly.pdbx_strand_id
1 'polypeptide(L)'
;MAMDDRLAELNPKPRTCVVLGGRGFLGRSLVLRLLNIGKWIVRVADSTQSLQLDPSERDSLLSQALSSGRASLHGVDVRDTSQIIAAIEGSSVVFYLDGDDLPTHDFCQCYMIVVQGAKNVISACRDCKVRRLIYNSSADVVFDGSKDILNGDESLAYPWKFDDMLSDLKAQAESLILHSNDIDGLLTCVLRPSNVFGPGDTHLVPFFVNLAKSGWGKFIIGSGENMSDFTYVENVTLAHICAEEALEFRMVSAAGKAFFITNLEPANFWVFVLLILECLGCQRPLLKVPAKMAWYTLLFIKRVSEKYGKIKYNNLMSAHYIQLASRSRTFDCTAAQNQIGYSPVVSLEEGVKLTVQSFSNIARNSSIPTFRNFNEESKVEKLLGSGEVADILLWRDEKKTFTYFLALSMLYYWFFLSGRTFASSLSKLLLLVSFGLYGYGILPPKMLGFTLKTLSLSCFEIPEMVVKEKIATIAYLWNRGVCYLRLLAQGDGWYIFFKFAASFFFLKLILSHASTVSLGVALVLAFTLFFVCEQYESEIDGLAKLLFNRFISVSGSLRTNVPASVQQYLQKRGILHHDKGAATVKHQK
;
A
#
# COMPACT_ATOMS: atom_id res chain seq x y z
N MET A 1 58.30 17.14 27.75
CA MET A 1 57.02 17.63 28.28
C MET A 1 56.27 18.50 27.31
N ALA A 2 56.87 19.48 26.64
CA ALA A 2 56.13 20.38 25.69
C ALA A 2 55.80 19.75 24.30
N MET A 3 56.37 18.62 23.96
CA MET A 3 56.13 17.93 22.68
C MET A 3 55.04 16.84 22.81
N ASP A 4 54.89 16.28 24.02
CA ASP A 4 53.80 15.32 24.32
C ASP A 4 52.45 16.03 24.49
N ASP A 5 52.41 17.26 25.00
CA ASP A 5 51.19 18.05 25.11
C ASP A 5 50.64 18.46 23.72
N ARG A 6 51.51 18.75 22.74
CA ARG A 6 51.08 19.06 21.37
C ARG A 6 50.59 17.84 20.58
N LEU A 7 51.11 16.65 20.91
CA LEU A 7 50.61 15.39 20.30
C LEU A 7 49.29 14.94 20.94
N ALA A 8 49.03 15.33 22.21
CA ALA A 8 47.75 15.09 22.85
C ALA A 8 46.63 16.00 22.33
N GLU A 9 46.96 17.22 21.83
CA GLU A 9 46.00 18.10 21.13
C GLU A 9 45.65 17.60 19.72
N LEU A 10 46.51 16.77 19.10
CA LEU A 10 46.30 16.18 17.78
C LEU A 10 45.40 14.92 17.79
N ASN A 11 45.11 14.33 18.95
CA ASN A 11 44.22 13.19 19.08
C ASN A 11 43.25 13.41 20.27
N PRO A 12 42.16 14.14 20.08
CA PRO A 12 41.19 14.38 21.13
C PRO A 12 40.68 13.05 21.69
N LYS A 13 40.69 12.90 23.03
CA LYS A 13 40.16 11.70 23.71
C LYS A 13 38.74 11.42 23.16
N PRO A 14 38.44 10.16 22.82
CA PRO A 14 37.12 9.82 22.30
C PRO A 14 36.05 10.20 23.32
N ARG A 15 35.03 10.89 22.85
CA ARG A 15 33.90 11.32 23.68
C ARG A 15 32.83 10.24 23.73
N THR A 16 32.10 10.16 24.82
CA THR A 16 31.02 9.19 24.98
C THR A 16 29.69 9.80 24.52
N CYS A 17 29.02 9.08 23.67
CA CYS A 17 27.61 9.36 23.28
C CYS A 17 26.71 8.19 23.65
N VAL A 18 25.46 8.46 23.91
CA VAL A 18 24.42 7.46 24.14
C VAL A 18 23.37 7.53 23.07
N VAL A 19 22.97 6.39 22.53
CA VAL A 19 21.86 6.26 21.59
C VAL A 19 20.75 5.47 22.28
N LEU A 20 19.72 6.16 22.77
CA LEU A 20 18.50 5.57 23.30
C LEU A 20 17.62 5.16 22.12
N GLY A 21 17.12 3.93 22.10
CA GLY A 21 16.49 3.31 20.92
C GLY A 21 17.51 2.85 19.87
N GLY A 22 18.74 2.56 20.32
CA GLY A 22 19.88 2.27 19.46
C GLY A 22 19.82 0.93 18.71
N ARG A 23 18.85 0.07 19.02
CA ARG A 23 18.62 -1.21 18.33
C ARG A 23 17.46 -1.17 17.33
N GLY A 24 16.68 -0.09 17.32
CA GLY A 24 15.66 0.16 16.30
C GLY A 24 16.25 0.42 14.91
N PHE A 25 15.41 0.55 13.91
CA PHE A 25 15.80 0.77 12.52
C PHE A 25 16.75 1.97 12.33
N LEU A 26 16.33 3.16 12.77
CA LEU A 26 17.14 4.37 12.70
C LEU A 26 18.34 4.29 13.65
N GLY A 27 18.15 3.71 14.86
CA GLY A 27 19.19 3.56 15.87
C GLY A 27 20.38 2.76 15.39
N ARG A 28 20.16 1.61 14.76
CA ARG A 28 21.23 0.78 14.18
C ARG A 28 22.06 1.56 13.16
N SER A 29 21.38 2.29 12.26
CA SER A 29 22.06 3.11 11.25
C SER A 29 22.89 4.23 11.88
N LEU A 30 22.36 4.93 12.90
CA LEU A 30 23.06 5.99 13.62
C LEU A 30 24.28 5.44 14.39
N VAL A 31 24.13 4.31 15.10
CA VAL A 31 25.22 3.65 15.82
C VAL A 31 26.37 3.28 14.86
N LEU A 32 26.06 2.66 13.72
CA LEU A 32 27.07 2.32 12.71
C LEU A 32 27.77 3.56 12.18
N ARG A 33 27.05 4.63 11.92
CA ARG A 33 27.65 5.90 11.45
C ARG A 33 28.57 6.53 12.50
N LEU A 34 28.14 6.58 13.76
CA LEU A 34 28.97 7.08 14.88
C LEU A 34 30.27 6.28 15.04
N LEU A 35 30.19 4.95 14.93
CA LEU A 35 31.35 4.06 14.99
C LEU A 35 32.30 4.26 13.79
N ASN A 36 31.76 4.49 12.58
CA ASN A 36 32.55 4.75 11.38
C ASN A 36 33.30 6.10 11.46
N ILE A 37 32.71 7.15 12.04
CA ILE A 37 33.38 8.43 12.27
C ILE A 37 34.60 8.28 13.18
N GLY A 38 34.60 7.31 14.10
CA GLY A 38 35.73 6.95 14.92
C GLY A 38 36.01 7.87 16.14
N LYS A 39 35.28 8.97 16.27
CA LYS A 39 35.47 9.96 17.37
C LYS A 39 34.72 9.61 18.66
N TRP A 40 33.88 8.57 18.63
CA TRP A 40 32.93 8.26 19.69
C TRP A 40 33.17 6.90 20.37
N ILE A 41 32.95 6.87 21.67
CA ILE A 41 32.60 5.67 22.43
C ILE A 41 31.07 5.66 22.46
N VAL A 42 30.44 4.63 21.87
CA VAL A 42 29.00 4.59 21.67
C VAL A 42 28.35 3.65 22.68
N ARG A 43 27.49 4.18 23.53
CA ARG A 43 26.62 3.37 24.40
C ARG A 43 25.27 3.18 23.67
N VAL A 44 25.01 1.93 23.33
CA VAL A 44 23.76 1.54 22.67
C VAL A 44 22.77 1.14 23.75
N ALA A 45 21.76 1.95 23.98
CA ALA A 45 20.77 1.74 25.01
C ALA A 45 19.40 1.42 24.38
N ASP A 46 18.81 0.30 24.78
CA ASP A 46 17.52 -0.16 24.27
C ASP A 46 16.85 -1.11 25.26
N SER A 47 15.61 -1.52 25.01
CA SER A 47 14.93 -2.51 25.83
C SER A 47 15.75 -3.81 25.94
N THR A 48 15.65 -4.47 27.06
CA THR A 48 16.48 -5.68 27.35
C THR A 48 16.28 -6.78 26.31
N GLN A 49 15.09 -6.86 25.70
CA GLN A 49 14.77 -7.84 24.66
C GLN A 49 15.49 -7.55 23.33
N SER A 50 15.73 -6.28 23.02
CA SER A 50 16.37 -5.83 21.78
C SER A 50 17.91 -5.92 21.80
N LEU A 51 18.53 -6.20 22.93
CA LEU A 51 19.99 -6.18 23.06
C LEU A 51 20.72 -7.40 22.46
N GLN A 52 19.99 -8.44 22.09
CA GLN A 52 20.61 -9.59 21.44
C GLN A 52 21.08 -9.22 20.03
N LEU A 53 22.34 -9.57 19.72
CA LEU A 53 22.88 -9.40 18.38
C LEU A 53 22.27 -10.42 17.43
N ASP A 54 21.79 -9.96 16.31
CA ASP A 54 21.33 -10.84 15.24
C ASP A 54 22.49 -11.69 14.70
N PRO A 55 22.25 -12.93 14.26
CA PRO A 55 23.30 -13.79 13.67
C PRO A 55 24.08 -13.12 12.54
N SER A 56 23.44 -12.24 11.77
CA SER A 56 24.03 -11.46 10.68
C SER A 56 24.96 -10.33 11.16
N GLU A 57 24.89 -9.96 12.43
CA GLU A 57 25.70 -8.88 13.02
C GLU A 57 26.98 -9.40 13.68
N ARG A 58 27.22 -10.72 13.72
CA ARG A 58 28.38 -11.32 14.42
C ARG A 58 29.72 -10.83 13.88
N ASP A 59 29.83 -10.59 12.59
CA ASP A 59 31.03 -10.08 11.92
C ASP A 59 30.94 -8.60 11.57
N SER A 60 29.94 -7.89 12.14
CA SER A 60 29.70 -6.48 11.86
C SER A 60 30.67 -5.55 12.59
N LEU A 61 30.70 -4.29 12.13
CA LEU A 61 31.43 -3.21 12.80
C LEU A 61 31.01 -3.06 14.27
N LEU A 62 29.73 -3.28 14.60
CA LEU A 62 29.22 -3.22 15.96
C LEU A 62 29.86 -4.32 16.84
N SER A 63 29.95 -5.56 16.36
CA SER A 63 30.58 -6.66 17.08
C SER A 63 32.07 -6.38 17.34
N GLN A 64 32.80 -5.86 16.37
CA GLN A 64 34.18 -5.43 16.52
C GLN A 64 34.33 -4.27 17.51
N ALA A 65 33.39 -3.32 17.50
CA ALA A 65 33.38 -2.20 18.43
C ALA A 65 33.08 -2.64 19.87
N LEU A 66 32.20 -3.63 20.04
CA LEU A 66 31.93 -4.23 21.36
C LEU A 66 33.15 -4.95 21.93
N SER A 67 33.86 -5.75 21.11
CA SER A 67 35.05 -6.46 21.53
C SER A 67 36.23 -5.55 21.87
N SER A 68 36.33 -4.40 21.18
CA SER A 68 37.38 -3.38 21.40
C SER A 68 37.02 -2.35 22.48
N GLY A 69 35.85 -2.42 23.10
CA GLY A 69 35.39 -1.44 24.10
C GLY A 69 34.96 -0.09 23.52
N ARG A 70 34.90 0.07 22.19
CA ARG A 70 34.39 1.27 21.52
C ARG A 70 32.87 1.36 21.54
N ALA A 71 32.17 0.25 21.75
CA ALA A 71 30.73 0.21 21.97
C ALA A 71 30.41 -0.58 23.23
N SER A 72 29.24 -0.29 23.83
CA SER A 72 28.67 -1.08 24.93
C SER A 72 27.16 -1.14 24.80
N LEU A 73 26.54 -2.25 25.25
CA LEU A 73 25.09 -2.44 25.24
C LEU A 73 24.54 -2.23 26.65
N HIS A 74 23.49 -1.43 26.77
CA HIS A 74 22.81 -1.10 28.01
C HIS A 74 21.33 -1.40 27.92
N GLY A 75 20.78 -2.26 28.80
CA GLY A 75 19.35 -2.49 28.94
C GLY A 75 18.71 -1.30 29.63
N VAL A 76 17.82 -0.58 28.93
CA VAL A 76 17.17 0.62 29.43
C VAL A 76 15.68 0.59 29.09
N ASP A 77 14.86 0.69 30.12
CA ASP A 77 13.46 1.04 29.98
C ASP A 77 13.31 2.55 30.25
N VAL A 78 12.85 3.31 29.26
CA VAL A 78 12.68 4.78 29.38
C VAL A 78 11.67 5.18 30.45
N ARG A 79 10.87 4.24 30.96
CA ARG A 79 9.96 4.45 32.09
C ARG A 79 10.69 4.47 33.45
N ASP A 80 11.92 3.92 33.49
CA ASP A 80 12.74 3.84 34.71
C ASP A 80 13.94 4.81 34.63
N THR A 81 13.81 5.92 35.34
CA THR A 81 14.83 6.98 35.37
C THR A 81 16.19 6.48 35.88
N SER A 82 16.24 5.50 36.77
CA SER A 82 17.50 4.97 37.32
C SER A 82 18.31 4.22 36.26
N GLN A 83 17.64 3.47 35.39
CA GLN A 83 18.29 2.79 34.26
C GLN A 83 18.80 3.79 33.21
N ILE A 84 18.05 4.86 32.96
CA ILE A 84 18.50 5.93 32.07
C ILE A 84 19.74 6.58 32.61
N ILE A 85 19.76 6.98 33.89
CA ILE A 85 20.92 7.59 34.57
C ILE A 85 22.16 6.70 34.42
N ALA A 86 22.04 5.40 34.74
CA ALA A 86 23.16 4.45 34.62
C ALA A 86 23.75 4.36 33.20
N ALA A 87 22.90 4.52 32.16
CA ALA A 87 23.35 4.48 30.77
C ALA A 87 24.01 5.79 30.33
N ILE A 88 23.50 6.96 30.78
CA ILE A 88 23.93 8.27 30.26
C ILE A 88 24.99 8.97 31.11
N GLU A 89 25.25 8.50 32.34
CA GLU A 89 26.24 9.10 33.23
C GLU A 89 27.60 9.24 32.56
N GLY A 90 28.17 10.45 32.62
CA GLY A 90 29.46 10.77 32.00
C GLY A 90 29.45 10.88 30.46
N SER A 91 28.28 10.84 29.82
CA SER A 91 28.15 11.08 28.39
C SER A 91 28.10 12.58 28.07
N SER A 92 28.55 12.96 26.88
CA SER A 92 28.54 14.34 26.42
C SER A 92 27.31 14.70 25.60
N VAL A 93 26.68 13.69 24.99
CA VAL A 93 25.48 13.82 24.16
C VAL A 93 24.59 12.58 24.27
N VAL A 94 23.30 12.80 24.25
CA VAL A 94 22.26 11.77 24.17
C VAL A 94 21.46 11.97 22.87
N PHE A 95 21.45 10.95 22.03
CA PHE A 95 20.53 10.82 20.91
C PHE A 95 19.33 10.01 21.40
N TYR A 96 18.18 10.63 21.43
CA TYR A 96 16.93 10.00 21.86
C TYR A 96 16.07 9.69 20.65
N LEU A 97 15.98 8.42 20.32
CA LEU A 97 15.16 7.87 19.24
C LEU A 97 14.05 7.06 19.89
N ASP A 98 12.85 7.16 19.35
CA ASP A 98 11.76 6.29 19.78
C ASP A 98 12.06 4.85 19.36
N GLY A 99 11.73 3.89 20.20
CA GLY A 99 11.86 2.48 19.87
C GLY A 99 10.85 2.06 18.78
N ASP A 100 11.21 1.06 17.98
CA ASP A 100 10.35 0.54 16.90
C ASP A 100 9.14 -0.24 17.44
N ASP A 101 9.21 -0.78 18.66
CA ASP A 101 8.21 -1.67 19.25
C ASP A 101 7.20 -0.93 20.15
N LEU A 102 6.55 0.11 19.63
CA LEU A 102 5.50 0.80 20.38
C LEU A 102 4.17 0.01 20.32
N PRO A 103 3.52 -0.23 21.47
CA PRO A 103 2.24 -0.93 21.53
C PRO A 103 1.09 -0.03 21.07
N THR A 104 0.99 0.20 19.77
CA THR A 104 0.06 1.16 19.13
C THR A 104 -1.43 0.95 19.47
N HIS A 105 -1.79 -0.11 20.18
CA HIS A 105 -3.15 -0.40 20.62
C HIS A 105 -3.45 0.03 22.05
N ASP A 106 -2.42 0.41 22.84
CA ASP A 106 -2.55 0.79 24.23
C ASP A 106 -2.05 2.22 24.44
N PHE A 107 -3.00 3.14 24.52
CA PHE A 107 -2.70 4.56 24.76
C PHE A 107 -1.87 4.77 26.02
N CYS A 108 -2.21 4.06 27.11
CA CYS A 108 -1.53 4.26 28.39
C CYS A 108 -0.04 3.86 28.30
N GLN A 109 0.24 2.72 27.67
CA GLN A 109 1.62 2.27 27.47
C GLN A 109 2.39 3.19 26.53
N CYS A 110 1.77 3.61 25.41
CA CYS A 110 2.38 4.59 24.51
C CYS A 110 2.70 5.91 25.21
N TYR A 111 1.76 6.44 25.98
CA TYR A 111 1.97 7.66 26.77
C TYR A 111 3.15 7.52 27.76
N MET A 112 3.24 6.40 28.46
CA MET A 112 4.32 6.14 29.42
C MET A 112 5.69 6.01 28.74
N ILE A 113 5.73 5.48 27.53
CA ILE A 113 7.00 5.32 26.79
C ILE A 113 7.40 6.65 26.12
N VAL A 114 6.49 7.30 25.41
CA VAL A 114 6.80 8.48 24.59
C VAL A 114 6.86 9.75 25.45
N VAL A 115 5.77 10.09 26.15
CA VAL A 115 5.67 11.38 26.86
C VAL A 115 6.36 11.32 28.23
N GLN A 116 6.05 10.29 29.03
CA GLN A 116 6.70 10.15 30.33
C GLN A 116 8.18 9.76 30.17
N GLY A 117 8.50 8.93 29.15
CA GLY A 117 9.88 8.63 28.78
C GLY A 117 10.69 9.88 28.46
N ALA A 118 10.13 10.82 27.66
CA ALA A 118 10.78 12.09 27.38
C ALA A 118 11.06 12.91 28.65
N LYS A 119 10.10 12.98 29.58
CA LYS A 119 10.30 13.65 30.88
C LYS A 119 11.43 13.01 31.68
N ASN A 120 11.46 11.68 31.71
CA ASN A 120 12.50 10.93 32.44
C ASN A 120 13.89 11.15 31.81
N VAL A 121 13.98 11.16 30.48
CA VAL A 121 15.25 11.42 29.76
C VAL A 121 15.73 12.85 30.02
N ILE A 122 14.84 13.84 29.97
CA ILE A 122 15.18 15.24 30.29
C ILE A 122 15.71 15.35 31.74
N SER A 123 15.00 14.76 32.70
CA SER A 123 15.42 14.77 34.13
C SER A 123 16.79 14.11 34.28
N ALA A 124 16.98 12.92 33.75
CA ALA A 124 18.24 12.19 33.83
C ALA A 124 19.39 12.97 33.16
N CYS A 125 19.17 13.62 32.00
CA CYS A 125 20.17 14.46 31.33
C CYS A 125 20.61 15.63 32.22
N ARG A 126 19.70 16.27 32.93
CA ARG A 126 19.97 17.37 33.86
C ARG A 126 20.76 16.88 35.07
N ASP A 127 20.29 15.77 35.69
CA ASP A 127 20.94 15.16 36.87
C ASP A 127 22.37 14.74 36.55
N CYS A 128 22.61 14.10 35.41
CA CYS A 128 23.93 13.68 34.94
C CYS A 128 24.74 14.79 34.27
N LYS A 129 24.23 16.03 34.18
CA LYS A 129 24.89 17.18 33.52
C LYS A 129 25.28 16.90 32.07
N VAL A 130 24.45 16.13 31.35
CA VAL A 130 24.58 15.95 29.90
C VAL A 130 24.33 17.30 29.22
N ARG A 131 25.22 17.66 28.30
CA ARG A 131 25.14 18.99 27.66
C ARG A 131 24.23 19.08 26.47
N ARG A 132 24.01 17.98 25.76
CA ARG A 132 23.29 17.97 24.47
C ARG A 132 22.31 16.81 24.43
N LEU A 133 21.08 17.12 24.03
CA LEU A 133 20.02 16.16 23.80
C LEU A 133 19.43 16.38 22.41
N ILE A 134 19.53 15.40 21.53
CA ILE A 134 18.97 15.43 20.18
C ILE A 134 17.83 14.42 20.12
N TYR A 135 16.64 14.90 19.81
CA TYR A 135 15.44 14.06 19.76
C TYR A 135 15.00 13.84 18.32
N ASN A 136 14.73 12.58 17.97
CA ASN A 136 14.12 12.22 16.71
C ASN A 136 12.60 12.21 16.84
N SER A 137 11.96 13.26 16.36
CA SER A 137 10.51 13.40 16.24
C SER A 137 10.01 12.85 14.88
N SER A 138 8.96 13.41 14.34
CA SER A 138 8.43 13.11 13.01
C SER A 138 7.82 14.36 12.38
N ALA A 139 7.84 14.47 11.07
CA ALA A 139 7.09 15.50 10.36
C ALA A 139 5.57 15.39 10.56
N ASP A 140 5.07 14.24 11.05
CA ASP A 140 3.66 14.01 11.33
C ASP A 140 3.12 14.83 12.50
N VAL A 141 3.99 15.39 13.35
CA VAL A 141 3.57 16.23 14.49
C VAL A 141 2.88 17.54 14.08
N VAL A 142 2.98 17.94 12.83
CA VAL A 142 2.29 19.14 12.28
C VAL A 142 1.18 18.78 11.29
N PHE A 143 0.86 17.48 11.13
CA PHE A 143 -0.10 17.00 10.14
C PHE A 143 -1.36 16.44 10.80
N ASP A 144 -2.52 17.03 10.48
CA ASP A 144 -3.84 16.59 10.94
C ASP A 144 -4.65 15.82 9.88
N GLY A 145 -4.10 15.67 8.67
CA GLY A 145 -4.76 15.02 7.54
C GLY A 145 -5.91 15.82 6.89
N SER A 146 -6.27 16.99 7.42
CA SER A 146 -7.39 17.78 6.89
C SER A 146 -7.03 18.53 5.60
N LYS A 147 -5.78 18.99 5.49
CA LYS A 147 -5.29 19.81 4.38
C LYS A 147 -3.96 19.28 3.86
N ASP A 148 -3.66 19.64 2.61
CA ASP A 148 -2.35 19.41 2.04
C ASP A 148 -1.33 20.38 2.65
N ILE A 149 -0.12 19.88 2.91
CA ILE A 149 1.05 20.68 3.27
C ILE A 149 1.97 20.71 2.06
N LEU A 150 2.22 21.89 1.53
CA LEU A 150 3.10 22.09 0.39
C LEU A 150 4.25 23.00 0.81
N ASN A 151 5.46 22.43 0.83
CA ASN A 151 6.69 23.13 1.22
C ASN A 151 6.55 23.81 2.59
N GLY A 152 6.01 23.06 3.59
CA GLY A 152 5.77 23.58 4.94
C GLY A 152 7.06 23.78 5.72
N ASP A 153 7.20 24.89 6.43
CA ASP A 153 8.35 25.23 7.25
C ASP A 153 8.10 25.03 8.75
N GLU A 154 9.10 25.30 9.58
CA GLU A 154 9.06 25.10 11.03
C GLU A 154 8.09 26.06 11.75
N SER A 155 7.49 27.05 11.07
CA SER A 155 6.44 27.91 11.62
C SER A 155 5.08 27.22 11.73
N LEU A 156 4.92 26.03 11.13
CA LEU A 156 3.69 25.23 11.24
C LEU A 156 3.41 24.87 12.70
N ALA A 157 2.22 25.26 13.16
CA ALA A 157 1.77 24.94 14.51
C ALA A 157 1.34 23.47 14.64
N TYR A 158 1.43 22.95 15.85
CA TYR A 158 0.80 21.66 16.18
C TYR A 158 -0.71 21.73 15.94
N PRO A 159 -1.30 20.69 15.34
CA PRO A 159 -2.74 20.60 15.18
C PRO A 159 -3.48 20.63 16.52
N TRP A 160 -4.67 21.22 16.52
CA TRP A 160 -5.56 21.18 17.70
C TRP A 160 -6.01 19.75 18.03
N LYS A 161 -6.15 18.91 17.01
CA LYS A 161 -6.57 17.52 17.13
C LYS A 161 -5.80 16.67 16.15
N PHE A 162 -5.28 15.57 16.63
CA PHE A 162 -4.63 14.55 15.81
C PHE A 162 -5.60 13.40 15.54
N ASP A 163 -5.56 12.85 14.34
CA ASP A 163 -6.24 11.60 13.99
C ASP A 163 -5.38 10.37 14.32
N ASP A 164 -4.06 10.57 14.44
CA ASP A 164 -3.11 9.55 14.85
C ASP A 164 -2.59 9.81 16.27
N MET A 165 -2.73 8.79 17.12
CA MET A 165 -2.32 8.85 18.52
C MET A 165 -0.82 9.05 18.69
N LEU A 166 0.00 8.41 17.86
CA LEU A 166 1.46 8.51 17.99
C LEU A 166 1.95 9.91 17.63
N SER A 167 1.38 10.52 16.60
CA SER A 167 1.71 11.91 16.22
C SER A 167 1.38 12.90 17.33
N ASP A 168 0.25 12.71 18.02
CA ASP A 168 -0.11 13.52 19.21
C ASP A 168 0.91 13.34 20.34
N LEU A 169 1.23 12.10 20.70
CA LEU A 169 2.19 11.81 21.78
C LEU A 169 3.60 12.32 21.45
N LYS A 170 4.03 12.20 20.19
CA LYS A 170 5.32 12.74 19.73
C LYS A 170 5.35 14.27 19.79
N ALA A 171 4.27 14.95 19.42
CA ALA A 171 4.15 16.39 19.53
C ALA A 171 4.27 16.87 20.98
N GLN A 172 3.66 16.14 21.94
CA GLN A 172 3.79 16.42 23.38
C GLN A 172 5.23 16.21 23.86
N ALA A 173 5.89 15.09 23.50
CA ALA A 173 7.27 14.82 23.86
C ALA A 173 8.23 15.86 23.27
N GLU A 174 8.07 16.20 22.00
CA GLU A 174 8.81 17.24 21.31
C GLU A 174 8.70 18.59 22.02
N SER A 175 7.49 19.00 22.35
CA SER A 175 7.24 20.25 23.09
C SER A 175 7.97 20.26 24.44
N LEU A 176 7.96 19.16 25.19
CA LEU A 176 8.69 19.06 26.46
C LEU A 176 10.19 19.22 26.27
N ILE A 177 10.78 18.59 25.24
CA ILE A 177 12.21 18.65 24.96
C ILE A 177 12.62 20.06 24.53
N LEU A 178 11.85 20.71 23.64
CA LEU A 178 12.12 22.09 23.23
C LEU A 178 12.04 23.09 24.41
N HIS A 179 11.08 22.91 25.31
CA HIS A 179 10.95 23.73 26.51
C HIS A 179 12.05 23.49 27.55
N SER A 180 12.76 22.37 27.49
CA SER A 180 13.89 22.07 28.39
C SER A 180 15.20 22.68 27.94
N ASN A 181 15.23 23.36 26.79
CA ASN A 181 16.45 23.98 26.26
C ASN A 181 16.99 25.04 27.22
N ASP A 182 18.31 25.03 27.38
CA ASP A 182 19.07 25.96 28.26
C ASP A 182 18.71 25.90 29.76
N ILE A 183 17.91 24.90 30.18
CA ILE A 183 17.67 24.63 31.60
C ILE A 183 18.82 23.77 32.13
N ASP A 184 19.49 24.22 33.18
CA ASP A 184 20.68 23.60 33.79
C ASP A 184 21.83 23.36 32.77
N GLY A 185 21.87 24.14 31.70
CA GLY A 185 22.88 24.08 30.64
C GLY A 185 22.69 22.95 29.62
N LEU A 186 21.50 22.32 29.59
CA LEU A 186 21.12 21.32 28.61
C LEU A 186 20.69 22.02 27.30
N LEU A 187 21.42 21.78 26.21
CA LEU A 187 21.03 22.23 24.87
C LEU A 187 20.23 21.13 24.16
N THR A 188 19.11 21.50 23.59
CA THR A 188 18.24 20.54 22.89
C THR A 188 18.09 20.88 21.42
N CYS A 189 17.90 19.86 20.59
CA CYS A 189 17.56 20.00 19.18
C CYS A 189 16.59 18.88 18.81
N VAL A 190 15.61 19.20 17.97
CA VAL A 190 14.63 18.22 17.51
C VAL A 190 14.73 18.10 15.99
N LEU A 191 14.69 16.85 15.51
CA LEU A 191 14.65 16.54 14.08
C LEU A 191 13.30 15.94 13.73
N ARG A 192 12.67 16.44 12.67
CA ARG A 192 11.38 16.01 12.13
C ARG A 192 11.56 15.34 10.77
N PRO A 193 12.05 14.11 10.70
CA PRO A 193 12.17 13.42 9.42
C PRO A 193 10.80 13.07 8.84
N SER A 194 10.68 13.10 7.50
CA SER A 194 9.47 12.69 6.78
C SER A 194 9.67 11.33 6.15
N ASN A 195 8.72 10.40 6.34
CA ASN A 195 8.67 9.06 5.73
C ASN A 195 10.04 8.37 5.60
N VAL A 196 10.64 8.01 6.73
CA VAL A 196 11.97 7.39 6.75
C VAL A 196 11.93 5.98 6.17
N PHE A 197 12.85 5.67 5.26
CA PHE A 197 12.97 4.37 4.62
C PHE A 197 14.45 3.98 4.45
N GLY A 198 14.72 2.68 4.26
CA GLY A 198 16.10 2.21 4.06
C GLY A 198 16.27 0.71 4.33
N PRO A 199 17.51 0.20 4.23
CA PRO A 199 17.84 -1.16 4.63
C PRO A 199 17.50 -1.43 6.10
N GLY A 200 16.77 -2.52 6.36
CA GLY A 200 16.34 -2.86 7.72
C GLY A 200 15.13 -2.07 8.22
N ASP A 201 14.43 -1.36 7.36
CA ASP A 201 13.17 -0.68 7.69
C ASP A 201 12.13 -1.69 8.21
N THR A 202 11.58 -1.40 9.39
CA THR A 202 10.59 -2.23 10.09
C THR A 202 9.16 -1.73 9.88
N HIS A 203 8.97 -0.53 9.31
CA HIS A 203 7.68 0.15 9.25
C HIS A 203 7.18 0.37 7.83
N LEU A 204 7.81 1.26 7.05
CA LEU A 204 7.26 1.77 5.79
C LEU A 204 7.26 0.71 4.69
N VAL A 205 8.41 0.09 4.41
CA VAL A 205 8.54 -0.92 3.34
C VAL A 205 7.78 -2.19 3.69
N PRO A 206 7.89 -2.78 4.91
CA PRO A 206 7.07 -3.91 5.30
C PRO A 206 5.58 -3.62 5.27
N PHE A 207 5.16 -2.40 5.60
CA PHE A 207 3.76 -1.99 5.50
C PHE A 207 3.27 -2.09 4.05
N PHE A 208 3.98 -1.54 3.06
CA PHE A 208 3.59 -1.63 1.65
C PHE A 208 3.59 -3.07 1.12
N VAL A 209 4.57 -3.88 1.53
CA VAL A 209 4.61 -5.31 1.18
C VAL A 209 3.40 -6.06 1.75
N ASN A 210 3.03 -5.78 3.00
CA ASN A 210 1.86 -6.40 3.63
C ASN A 210 0.55 -5.91 2.98
N LEU A 211 0.49 -4.64 2.60
CA LEU A 211 -0.64 -4.07 1.86
C LEU A 211 -0.81 -4.78 0.50
N ALA A 212 0.29 -4.99 -0.23
CA ALA A 212 0.28 -5.73 -1.49
C ALA A 212 -0.18 -7.20 -1.29
N LYS A 213 0.34 -7.89 -0.27
CA LYS A 213 -0.03 -9.27 0.06
C LYS A 213 -1.50 -9.42 0.49
N SER A 214 -2.07 -8.41 1.14
CA SER A 214 -3.47 -8.43 1.59
C SER A 214 -4.48 -8.14 0.46
N GLY A 215 -4.00 -7.84 -0.76
CA GLY A 215 -4.82 -7.44 -1.90
C GLY A 215 -5.24 -5.96 -1.91
N TRP A 216 -5.04 -5.23 -0.81
CA TRP A 216 -5.28 -3.79 -0.74
C TRP A 216 -4.27 -2.97 -1.56
N GLY A 217 -3.09 -3.51 -1.81
CA GLY A 217 -2.07 -2.89 -2.66
C GLY A 217 -2.48 -2.70 -4.13
N LYS A 218 -3.66 -3.15 -4.54
CA LYS A 218 -4.22 -2.92 -5.88
C LYS A 218 -4.88 -1.54 -6.03
N PHE A 219 -5.12 -0.84 -4.92
CA PHE A 219 -5.86 0.42 -4.89
C PHE A 219 -4.94 1.61 -4.68
N ILE A 220 -5.12 2.63 -5.51
CA ILE A 220 -4.59 3.98 -5.34
C ILE A 220 -5.65 4.79 -4.60
N ILE A 221 -5.33 5.33 -3.42
CA ILE A 221 -6.26 6.13 -2.64
C ILE A 221 -6.13 7.60 -3.04
N GLY A 222 -7.22 8.24 -3.39
CA GLY A 222 -7.24 9.62 -3.85
C GLY A 222 -7.03 9.78 -5.35
N SER A 223 -6.49 10.92 -5.78
CA SER A 223 -6.18 11.20 -7.19
C SER A 223 -4.95 10.44 -7.71
N GLY A 224 -4.07 10.02 -6.79
CA GLY A 224 -2.78 9.44 -7.14
C GLY A 224 -1.72 10.49 -7.53
N GLU A 225 -1.99 11.78 -7.36
CA GLU A 225 -1.10 12.90 -7.74
C GLU A 225 -0.46 13.58 -6.53
N ASN A 226 -0.75 13.11 -5.32
CA ASN A 226 -0.24 13.69 -4.09
C ASN A 226 1.28 13.54 -3.98
N MET A 227 1.93 14.63 -3.56
CA MET A 227 3.37 14.71 -3.37
C MET A 227 3.74 14.45 -1.90
N SER A 228 4.84 13.75 -1.67
CA SER A 228 5.37 13.48 -0.32
C SER A 228 6.89 13.49 -0.33
N ASP A 229 7.46 13.84 0.82
CA ASP A 229 8.87 13.65 1.07
C ASP A 229 9.13 12.26 1.63
N PHE A 230 10.15 11.61 1.09
CA PHE A 230 10.70 10.35 1.58
C PHE A 230 12.17 10.58 1.93
N THR A 231 12.58 10.16 3.12
CA THR A 231 13.93 10.45 3.61
C THR A 231 14.70 9.14 3.81
N TYR A 232 15.81 9.01 3.14
CA TYR A 232 16.67 7.82 3.29
C TYR A 232 17.34 7.82 4.67
N VAL A 233 17.38 6.67 5.31
CA VAL A 233 17.81 6.52 6.71
C VAL A 233 19.21 7.09 7.01
N GLU A 234 20.16 6.95 6.07
CA GLU A 234 21.50 7.51 6.26
C GLU A 234 21.50 9.04 6.21
N ASN A 235 20.61 9.68 5.47
CA ASN A 235 20.46 11.12 5.47
C ASN A 235 19.89 11.60 6.82
N VAL A 236 18.97 10.84 7.43
CA VAL A 236 18.46 11.14 8.77
C VAL A 236 19.57 11.01 9.81
N THR A 237 20.41 9.96 9.74
CA THR A 237 21.53 9.81 10.65
C THR A 237 22.56 10.92 10.48
N LEU A 238 22.80 11.38 9.25
CA LEU A 238 23.64 12.55 9.00
C LEU A 238 23.08 13.79 9.68
N ALA A 239 21.77 14.03 9.59
CA ALA A 239 21.14 15.17 10.25
C ALA A 239 21.36 15.15 11.79
N HIS A 240 21.34 13.96 12.41
CA HIS A 240 21.64 13.82 13.84
C HIS A 240 23.09 14.25 14.16
N ILE A 241 24.05 13.88 13.31
CA ILE A 241 25.45 14.30 13.48
C ILE A 241 25.58 15.80 13.27
N CYS A 242 24.97 16.36 12.23
CA CYS A 242 24.97 17.79 11.97
C CYS A 242 24.36 18.58 13.15
N ALA A 243 23.26 18.09 13.73
CA ALA A 243 22.65 18.72 14.91
C ALA A 243 23.57 18.66 16.13
N GLU A 244 24.26 17.53 16.34
CA GLU A 244 25.23 17.39 17.43
C GLU A 244 26.39 18.38 17.28
N GLU A 245 26.99 18.45 16.09
CA GLU A 245 28.08 19.38 15.79
C GLU A 245 27.63 20.84 15.94
N ALA A 246 26.44 21.21 15.46
CA ALA A 246 25.90 22.56 15.62
C ALA A 246 25.71 22.94 17.10
N LEU A 247 25.20 22.02 17.93
CA LEU A 247 25.06 22.26 19.37
C LEU A 247 26.43 22.29 20.09
N GLU A 248 27.45 21.54 19.62
CA GLU A 248 28.78 21.56 20.18
C GLU A 248 29.44 22.94 20.03
N PHE A 249 29.36 23.52 18.84
CA PHE A 249 29.90 24.85 18.57
C PHE A 249 29.05 25.98 19.15
N ARG A 250 28.03 25.64 19.96
CA ARG A 250 27.10 26.59 20.58
C ARG A 250 26.48 27.55 19.55
N MET A 251 26.11 27.02 18.41
CA MET A 251 25.34 27.79 17.46
C MET A 251 23.96 28.06 18.05
N VAL A 252 23.76 29.24 18.59
CA VAL A 252 22.49 29.74 19.17
C VAL A 252 21.34 29.55 18.19
N SER A 253 21.65 29.46 16.91
CA SER A 253 20.67 29.21 15.85
C SER A 253 20.05 27.83 15.87
N ALA A 254 20.70 26.80 16.44
CA ALA A 254 20.22 25.42 16.43
C ALA A 254 19.56 24.97 17.75
N ALA A 255 19.99 25.57 18.89
CA ALA A 255 19.51 25.18 20.20
C ALA A 255 18.04 25.59 20.44
N GLY A 256 17.25 24.67 20.99
CA GLY A 256 15.84 24.86 21.30
C GLY A 256 14.93 24.92 20.06
N LYS A 257 15.38 24.38 18.92
CA LYS A 257 14.63 24.38 17.67
C LYS A 257 14.36 22.99 17.13
N ALA A 258 13.30 22.90 16.36
CA ALA A 258 12.97 21.74 15.54
C ALA A 258 13.36 22.00 14.08
N PHE A 259 13.73 20.96 13.33
CA PHE A 259 14.11 21.04 11.92
C PHE A 259 13.47 19.92 11.12
N PHE A 260 12.83 20.27 9.99
CA PHE A 260 12.40 19.26 9.02
C PHE A 260 13.61 18.66 8.30
N ILE A 261 13.56 17.33 8.14
CA ILE A 261 14.62 16.57 7.48
C ILE A 261 14.01 15.78 6.33
N THR A 262 14.42 16.10 5.12
CA THR A 262 13.95 15.46 3.88
C THR A 262 15.14 15.13 2.97
N ASN A 263 14.89 14.39 1.90
CA ASN A 263 15.89 14.18 0.86
C ASN A 263 16.05 15.38 -0.10
N LEU A 264 15.30 16.48 0.09
CA LEU A 264 15.18 17.60 -0.84
C LEU A 264 14.66 17.20 -2.24
N GLU A 265 14.08 16.04 -2.37
CA GLU A 265 13.55 15.43 -3.58
C GLU A 265 12.10 14.99 -3.34
N PRO A 266 11.13 15.95 -3.30
CA PRO A 266 9.74 15.57 -3.13
C PRO A 266 9.27 14.71 -4.30
N ALA A 267 8.66 13.59 -4.01
CA ALA A 267 8.22 12.61 -4.99
C ALA A 267 6.71 12.40 -4.93
N ASN A 268 6.12 11.97 -6.05
CA ASN A 268 4.75 11.50 -6.02
C ASN A 268 4.67 10.24 -5.14
N PHE A 269 3.76 10.26 -4.16
CA PHE A 269 3.61 9.17 -3.17
C PHE A 269 3.40 7.81 -3.86
N TRP A 270 2.51 7.76 -4.84
CA TRP A 270 2.16 6.51 -5.50
C TRP A 270 3.25 6.05 -6.48
N VAL A 271 4.01 6.97 -7.06
CA VAL A 271 5.20 6.59 -7.88
C VAL A 271 6.26 5.95 -7.00
N PHE A 272 6.52 6.49 -5.81
CA PHE A 272 7.45 5.88 -4.85
C PHE A 272 6.98 4.49 -4.41
N VAL A 273 5.69 4.35 -4.02
CA VAL A 273 5.11 3.05 -3.65
C VAL A 273 5.21 2.05 -4.79
N LEU A 274 4.91 2.48 -6.02
CA LEU A 274 5.03 1.66 -7.23
C LEU A 274 6.45 1.15 -7.43
N LEU A 275 7.45 2.03 -7.33
CA LEU A 275 8.86 1.66 -7.47
C LEU A 275 9.27 0.59 -6.46
N ILE A 276 8.94 0.77 -5.18
CA ILE A 276 9.24 -0.21 -4.13
C ILE A 276 8.54 -1.55 -4.41
N LEU A 277 7.24 -1.54 -4.70
CA LEU A 277 6.47 -2.76 -4.92
C LEU A 277 6.93 -3.50 -6.18
N GLU A 278 7.22 -2.79 -7.25
CA GLU A 278 7.70 -3.34 -8.51
C GLU A 278 9.05 -4.03 -8.36
N CYS A 279 9.99 -3.35 -7.72
CA CYS A 279 11.31 -3.90 -7.45
C CYS A 279 11.28 -5.10 -6.50
N LEU A 280 10.27 -5.20 -5.64
CA LEU A 280 10.04 -6.36 -4.76
C LEU A 280 9.19 -7.46 -5.42
N GLY A 281 8.80 -7.31 -6.67
CA GLY A 281 8.02 -8.30 -7.40
C GLY A 281 6.53 -8.30 -7.05
N CYS A 282 6.00 -7.24 -6.47
CA CYS A 282 4.58 -7.11 -6.12
C CYS A 282 3.77 -6.52 -7.28
N GLN A 283 2.46 -6.80 -7.31
CA GLN A 283 1.56 -6.23 -8.32
C GLN A 283 1.40 -4.72 -8.13
N ARG A 284 1.31 -3.99 -9.24
CA ARG A 284 1.09 -2.55 -9.24
C ARG A 284 -0.34 -2.22 -8.81
N PRO A 285 -0.55 -1.17 -7.99
CA PRO A 285 -1.87 -0.59 -7.80
C PRO A 285 -2.35 0.05 -9.11
N LEU A 286 -3.58 -0.29 -9.52
CA LEU A 286 -4.18 0.17 -10.78
C LEU A 286 -5.49 0.93 -10.57
N LEU A 287 -6.20 0.63 -9.48
CA LEU A 287 -7.54 1.16 -9.22
C LEU A 287 -7.49 2.41 -8.36
N LYS A 288 -7.97 3.52 -8.89
CA LYS A 288 -8.14 4.75 -8.12
C LYS A 288 -9.44 4.72 -7.33
N VAL A 289 -9.34 4.82 -6.01
CA VAL A 289 -10.48 4.90 -5.10
C VAL A 289 -10.50 6.29 -4.45
N PRO A 290 -11.58 7.06 -4.60
CA PRO A 290 -11.70 8.34 -3.92
C PRO A 290 -11.46 8.21 -2.39
N ALA A 291 -10.66 9.11 -1.82
CA ALA A 291 -10.31 9.05 -0.40
C ALA A 291 -11.55 9.00 0.53
N LYS A 292 -12.61 9.71 0.17
CA LYS A 292 -13.90 9.65 0.90
C LYS A 292 -14.53 8.25 0.87
N MET A 293 -14.46 7.55 -0.27
CA MET A 293 -14.97 6.16 -0.36
C MET A 293 -14.13 5.22 0.51
N ALA A 294 -12.81 5.33 0.45
CA ALA A 294 -11.92 4.53 1.30
C ALA A 294 -12.21 4.79 2.78
N TRP A 295 -12.44 6.03 3.17
CA TRP A 295 -12.83 6.43 4.52
C TRP A 295 -14.15 5.80 4.97
N TYR A 296 -15.22 5.93 4.17
CA TYR A 296 -16.52 5.32 4.50
C TYR A 296 -16.45 3.80 4.57
N THR A 297 -15.68 3.18 3.67
CA THR A 297 -15.44 1.72 3.70
C THR A 297 -14.76 1.31 4.99
N LEU A 298 -13.75 2.06 5.43
CA LEU A 298 -13.06 1.84 6.70
C LEU A 298 -14.03 1.94 7.90
N LEU A 299 -14.84 2.99 7.95
CA LEU A 299 -15.84 3.18 9.02
C LEU A 299 -16.88 2.05 9.03
N PHE A 300 -17.31 1.60 7.86
CA PHE A 300 -18.25 0.48 7.73
C PHE A 300 -17.63 -0.82 8.25
N ILE A 301 -16.40 -1.15 7.81
CA ILE A 301 -15.69 -2.36 8.26
C ILE A 301 -15.49 -2.32 9.78
N LYS A 302 -15.09 -1.17 10.34
CA LYS A 302 -14.92 -0.99 11.78
C LYS A 302 -16.22 -1.26 12.54
N ARG A 303 -17.35 -0.68 12.10
CA ARG A 303 -18.68 -0.92 12.71
C ARG A 303 -19.14 -2.37 12.63
N VAL A 304 -18.91 -3.01 11.46
CA VAL A 304 -19.25 -4.43 11.29
C VAL A 304 -18.38 -5.32 12.18
N SER A 305 -17.10 -5.04 12.26
CA SER A 305 -16.16 -5.76 13.15
C SER A 305 -16.55 -5.62 14.62
N GLU A 306 -16.90 -4.42 15.09
CA GLU A 306 -17.36 -4.16 16.46
C GLU A 306 -18.67 -4.92 16.77
N LYS A 307 -19.60 -4.97 15.80
CA LYS A 307 -20.91 -5.61 16.00
C LYS A 307 -20.86 -7.14 15.97
N TYR A 308 -20.03 -7.71 15.09
CA TYR A 308 -20.04 -9.16 14.83
C TYR A 308 -18.81 -9.90 15.38
N GLY A 309 -17.77 -9.21 15.85
CA GLY A 309 -16.61 -9.77 16.57
C GLY A 309 -15.75 -10.80 15.84
N LYS A 310 -16.10 -11.13 14.59
CA LYS A 310 -15.47 -12.22 13.81
C LYS A 310 -14.50 -11.79 12.72
N ILE A 311 -14.49 -10.49 12.38
CA ILE A 311 -13.59 -9.99 11.36
C ILE A 311 -12.32 -9.57 12.09
N LYS A 312 -11.23 -10.32 11.94
CA LYS A 312 -9.89 -9.82 12.28
C LYS A 312 -9.64 -8.60 11.41
N TYR A 313 -9.93 -7.43 11.97
CA TYR A 313 -9.59 -6.18 11.34
C TYR A 313 -8.07 -6.09 11.24
N ASN A 314 -7.56 -6.24 10.04
CA ASN A 314 -6.15 -6.01 9.78
C ASN A 314 -5.93 -4.51 9.84
N ASN A 315 -5.15 -4.03 10.82
CA ASN A 315 -4.84 -2.60 11.02
C ASN A 315 -4.09 -1.95 9.84
N LEU A 316 -3.91 -2.67 8.74
CA LEU A 316 -3.26 -2.18 7.52
C LEU A 316 -3.96 -0.97 6.90
N MET A 317 -5.30 -0.87 7.01
CA MET A 317 -6.06 0.31 6.55
C MET A 317 -6.44 1.15 7.76
N SER A 318 -5.59 2.08 8.15
CA SER A 318 -5.90 3.08 9.18
C SER A 318 -6.39 4.39 8.55
N ALA A 319 -7.06 5.22 9.36
CA ALA A 319 -7.45 6.57 8.96
C ALA A 319 -6.22 7.39 8.55
N HIS A 320 -5.16 7.28 9.32
CA HIS A 320 -3.88 7.93 9.06
C HIS A 320 -3.29 7.51 7.71
N TYR A 321 -3.29 6.20 7.37
CA TYR A 321 -2.83 5.75 6.05
C TYR A 321 -3.64 6.35 4.89
N ILE A 322 -4.96 6.41 5.01
CA ILE A 322 -5.81 7.03 3.97
C ILE A 322 -5.41 8.49 3.75
N GLN A 323 -5.09 9.22 4.82
CA GLN A 323 -4.64 10.61 4.75
C GLN A 323 -3.25 10.71 4.11
N LEU A 324 -2.27 9.90 4.56
CA LEU A 324 -0.94 9.85 3.96
C LEU A 324 -0.96 9.52 2.47
N ALA A 325 -1.80 8.57 2.09
CA ALA A 325 -1.92 8.08 0.72
C ALA A 325 -2.69 9.02 -0.22
N SER A 326 -3.44 9.99 0.31
CA SER A 326 -4.31 10.86 -0.48
C SER A 326 -3.98 12.35 -0.39
N ARG A 327 -3.14 12.78 0.57
CA ARG A 327 -2.77 14.18 0.79
C ARG A 327 -1.34 14.44 0.40
N SER A 328 -1.08 15.63 -0.12
CA SER A 328 0.28 16.10 -0.36
C SER A 328 0.91 16.55 0.95
N ARG A 329 2.18 16.18 1.15
CA ARG A 329 2.91 16.46 2.37
C ARG A 329 4.40 16.64 2.06
N THR A 330 4.78 17.88 1.79
CA THR A 330 6.17 18.29 1.51
C THR A 330 6.61 19.40 2.45
N PHE A 331 7.90 19.39 2.82
CA PHE A 331 8.46 20.29 3.82
C PHE A 331 9.69 21.00 3.30
N ASP A 332 9.88 22.25 3.77
CA ASP A 332 11.06 23.03 3.51
C ASP A 332 12.18 22.65 4.50
N CYS A 333 13.32 22.29 3.97
CA CYS A 333 14.51 21.90 4.73
C CYS A 333 15.56 23.01 4.83
N THR A 334 15.23 24.24 4.36
CA THR A 334 16.15 25.38 4.30
C THR A 334 16.70 25.75 5.69
N ALA A 335 15.88 25.65 6.73
CA ALA A 335 16.32 25.90 8.10
C ALA A 335 17.39 24.88 8.55
N ALA A 336 17.22 23.61 8.25
CA ALA A 336 18.21 22.58 8.55
C ALA A 336 19.52 22.80 7.76
N GLN A 337 19.43 23.16 6.47
CA GLN A 337 20.60 23.45 5.65
C GLN A 337 21.41 24.63 6.24
N ASN A 338 20.74 25.72 6.58
CA ASN A 338 21.40 26.96 7.02
C ASN A 338 21.86 26.94 8.47
N GLN A 339 21.14 26.24 9.37
CA GLN A 339 21.39 26.33 10.81
C GLN A 339 22.15 25.15 11.38
N ILE A 340 22.01 23.95 10.81
CA ILE A 340 22.76 22.76 11.23
C ILE A 340 23.68 22.22 10.11
N GLY A 341 23.72 22.83 8.93
CA GLY A 341 24.60 22.41 7.84
C GLY A 341 24.18 21.08 7.19
N TYR A 342 22.89 20.71 7.28
CA TYR A 342 22.39 19.48 6.72
C TYR A 342 22.35 19.53 5.19
N SER A 343 22.86 18.47 4.54
CA SER A 343 22.66 18.21 3.11
C SER A 343 22.60 16.70 2.87
N PRO A 344 21.58 16.19 2.18
CA PRO A 344 21.48 14.77 1.94
C PRO A 344 22.67 14.26 1.10
N VAL A 345 23.19 13.10 1.43
CA VAL A 345 24.36 12.47 0.76
C VAL A 345 23.95 11.30 -0.14
N VAL A 346 22.75 10.76 0.05
CA VAL A 346 22.18 9.68 -0.75
C VAL A 346 20.91 10.19 -1.42
N SER A 347 20.85 10.08 -2.74
CA SER A 347 19.66 10.46 -3.52
C SER A 347 18.48 9.51 -3.26
N LEU A 348 17.27 9.93 -3.58
CA LEU A 348 16.08 9.11 -3.43
C LEU A 348 16.19 7.81 -4.25
N GLU A 349 16.66 7.91 -5.49
CA GLU A 349 16.81 6.75 -6.39
C GLU A 349 17.81 5.73 -5.85
N GLU A 350 18.97 6.19 -5.38
CA GLU A 350 20.00 5.32 -4.79
C GLU A 350 19.49 4.68 -3.50
N GLY A 351 18.81 5.45 -2.65
CA GLY A 351 18.18 4.96 -1.42
C GLY A 351 17.17 3.85 -1.69
N VAL A 352 16.33 4.00 -2.72
CA VAL A 352 15.38 2.95 -3.16
C VAL A 352 16.12 1.69 -3.59
N LYS A 353 17.17 1.81 -4.41
CA LYS A 353 17.97 0.65 -4.86
C LYS A 353 18.56 -0.12 -3.69
N LEU A 354 19.20 0.57 -2.75
CA LEU A 354 19.82 -0.04 -1.56
C LEU A 354 18.77 -0.71 -0.66
N THR A 355 17.61 -0.07 -0.51
CA THR A 355 16.49 -0.61 0.26
C THR A 355 15.99 -1.91 -0.34
N VAL A 356 15.67 -1.91 -1.63
CA VAL A 356 15.18 -3.10 -2.35
C VAL A 356 16.17 -4.27 -2.27
N GLN A 357 17.47 -4.00 -2.40
CA GLN A 357 18.50 -5.03 -2.26
C GLN A 357 18.44 -5.73 -0.90
N SER A 358 18.19 -4.98 0.18
CA SER A 358 18.11 -5.54 1.53
C SER A 358 16.86 -6.40 1.73
N PHE A 359 15.76 -6.10 1.03
CA PHE A 359 14.50 -6.83 1.08
C PHE A 359 14.36 -7.95 0.03
N SER A 360 15.30 -8.10 -0.89
CA SER A 360 15.26 -9.08 -1.99
C SER A 360 15.12 -10.53 -1.51
N ASN A 361 15.67 -10.87 -0.35
CA ASN A 361 15.55 -12.19 0.27
C ASN A 361 14.14 -12.46 0.80
N ILE A 362 13.44 -11.43 1.26
CA ILE A 362 12.05 -11.52 1.75
C ILE A 362 11.11 -11.73 0.55
N ALA A 363 11.39 -11.08 -0.58
CA ALA A 363 10.64 -11.23 -1.81
C ALA A 363 10.77 -12.65 -2.41
N ARG A 364 11.94 -13.27 -2.31
CA ARG A 364 12.20 -14.65 -2.80
C ARG A 364 11.54 -15.73 -1.96
N ASN A 365 11.42 -15.53 -0.64
CA ASN A 365 10.83 -16.51 0.29
C ASN A 365 9.30 -16.41 0.40
N SER A 366 8.70 -15.35 -0.10
CA SER A 366 7.25 -15.24 -0.21
C SER A 366 6.85 -15.79 -1.58
N SER A 367 5.91 -16.73 -1.62
CA SER A 367 5.20 -17.16 -2.83
C SER A 367 4.34 -16.00 -3.37
N ILE A 368 5.01 -14.93 -3.77
CA ILE A 368 4.40 -13.79 -4.46
C ILE A 368 4.11 -14.30 -5.87
N PRO A 369 2.88 -14.17 -6.38
CA PRO A 369 2.57 -14.55 -7.74
C PRO A 369 3.55 -13.88 -8.70
N THR A 370 4.24 -14.69 -9.48
CA THR A 370 5.26 -14.24 -10.44
C THR A 370 4.65 -13.22 -11.40
N PHE A 371 5.38 -12.15 -11.66
CA PHE A 371 5.02 -11.09 -12.58
C PHE A 371 4.41 -11.62 -13.87
N ARG A 372 3.25 -11.12 -14.21
CA ARG A 372 2.77 -11.12 -15.57
C ARG A 372 3.56 -10.05 -16.33
N ASN A 373 4.23 -10.42 -17.40
CA ASN A 373 4.78 -9.46 -18.35
C ASN A 373 3.63 -8.59 -18.86
N PHE A 374 3.63 -7.29 -18.53
CA PHE A 374 2.58 -6.34 -18.92
C PHE A 374 2.43 -6.18 -20.45
N ASN A 375 3.34 -6.76 -21.23
CA ASN A 375 3.26 -6.83 -22.69
C ASN A 375 2.49 -8.06 -23.21
N GLU A 376 2.03 -8.99 -22.33
CA GLU A 376 1.16 -10.09 -22.75
C GLU A 376 -0.30 -9.75 -22.50
N GLU A 377 -1.10 -9.80 -23.58
CA GLU A 377 -2.56 -9.65 -23.52
C GLU A 377 -3.17 -10.66 -22.54
N SER A 378 -4.06 -10.21 -21.66
CA SER A 378 -4.75 -11.07 -20.72
C SER A 378 -5.61 -12.11 -21.43
N LYS A 379 -5.85 -13.27 -20.80
CA LYS A 379 -6.80 -14.25 -21.33
C LYS A 379 -8.19 -13.64 -21.48
N VAL A 380 -8.55 -12.75 -20.55
CA VAL A 380 -9.81 -12.01 -20.57
C VAL A 380 -9.83 -11.01 -21.73
N GLU A 381 -8.72 -10.33 -22.00
CA GLU A 381 -8.57 -9.43 -23.15
C GLU A 381 -8.65 -10.19 -24.47
N LYS A 382 -8.00 -11.34 -24.57
CA LYS A 382 -8.12 -12.24 -25.73
C LYS A 382 -9.54 -12.75 -25.93
N LEU A 383 -10.30 -12.91 -24.84
CA LEU A 383 -11.70 -13.36 -24.90
C LEU A 383 -12.66 -12.24 -25.33
N LEU A 384 -12.41 -11.00 -24.90
CA LEU A 384 -13.22 -9.83 -25.23
C LEU A 384 -12.90 -9.25 -26.61
N GLY A 385 -11.70 -9.56 -27.14
CA GLY A 385 -11.14 -8.90 -28.31
C GLY A 385 -10.57 -7.53 -27.96
N SER A 386 -9.55 -7.08 -28.70
CA SER A 386 -9.00 -5.72 -28.56
C SER A 386 -9.98 -4.71 -29.12
N GLY A 387 -10.42 -3.69 -28.32
CA GLY A 387 -11.30 -2.63 -28.77
C GLY A 387 -11.99 -1.88 -27.63
N GLU A 388 -12.78 -0.84 -27.99
CA GLU A 388 -13.46 0.05 -27.02
C GLU A 388 -14.33 -0.69 -25.99
N VAL A 389 -14.92 -1.83 -26.36
CA VAL A 389 -15.75 -2.64 -25.46
C VAL A 389 -14.89 -3.30 -24.38
N ALA A 390 -13.69 -3.81 -24.75
CA ALA A 390 -12.76 -4.37 -23.80
C ALA A 390 -12.25 -3.28 -22.84
N ASP A 391 -11.92 -2.09 -23.35
CA ASP A 391 -11.44 -0.98 -22.52
C ASP A 391 -12.50 -0.52 -21.50
N ILE A 392 -13.77 -0.52 -21.88
CA ILE A 392 -14.87 -0.19 -20.98
C ILE A 392 -15.08 -1.29 -19.93
N LEU A 393 -15.13 -2.56 -20.31
CA LEU A 393 -15.40 -3.68 -19.39
C LEU A 393 -14.21 -3.98 -18.46
N LEU A 394 -12.98 -3.64 -18.87
CA LEU A 394 -11.75 -3.78 -18.09
C LEU A 394 -11.38 -2.50 -17.31
N TRP A 395 -12.22 -1.49 -17.32
CA TRP A 395 -12.02 -0.21 -16.61
C TRP A 395 -10.73 0.54 -16.99
N ARG A 396 -10.27 0.42 -18.24
CA ARG A 396 -9.09 1.15 -18.73
C ARG A 396 -9.37 2.65 -18.91
N ASP A 397 -10.61 3.00 -19.29
CA ASP A 397 -11.12 4.38 -19.32
C ASP A 397 -12.21 4.54 -18.24
N GLU A 398 -11.82 4.91 -17.03
CA GLU A 398 -12.73 5.02 -15.88
C GLU A 398 -13.92 5.94 -16.14
N LYS A 399 -13.71 7.06 -16.86
CA LYS A 399 -14.76 8.05 -17.14
C LYS A 399 -15.81 7.48 -18.08
N LYS A 400 -15.38 6.84 -19.17
CA LYS A 400 -16.30 6.19 -20.12
C LYS A 400 -17.02 5.04 -19.45
N THR A 401 -16.29 4.15 -18.75
CA THR A 401 -16.88 3.00 -18.05
C THR A 401 -17.95 3.41 -17.07
N PHE A 402 -17.66 4.40 -16.20
CA PHE A 402 -18.63 4.91 -15.24
C PHE A 402 -19.85 5.54 -15.91
N THR A 403 -19.63 6.29 -16.99
CA THR A 403 -20.72 6.91 -17.75
C THR A 403 -21.64 5.86 -18.37
N TYR A 404 -21.08 4.83 -19.02
CA TYR A 404 -21.87 3.75 -19.60
C TYR A 404 -22.58 2.91 -18.52
N PHE A 405 -21.90 2.60 -17.42
CA PHE A 405 -22.51 1.89 -16.29
C PHE A 405 -23.69 2.66 -15.70
N LEU A 406 -23.52 3.96 -15.47
CA LEU A 406 -24.58 4.84 -14.96
C LEU A 406 -25.76 4.93 -15.93
N ALA A 407 -25.48 5.14 -17.22
CA ALA A 407 -26.50 5.22 -18.25
C ALA A 407 -27.30 3.91 -18.35
N LEU A 408 -26.63 2.76 -18.37
CA LEU A 408 -27.29 1.45 -18.41
C LEU A 408 -28.05 1.15 -17.12
N SER A 409 -27.54 1.56 -15.95
CA SER A 409 -28.23 1.42 -14.67
C SER A 409 -29.50 2.29 -14.62
N MET A 410 -29.44 3.53 -15.14
CA MET A 410 -30.62 4.39 -15.26
C MET A 410 -31.67 3.81 -16.23
N LEU A 411 -31.23 3.27 -17.38
CA LEU A 411 -32.14 2.59 -18.32
C LEU A 411 -32.74 1.34 -17.68
N TYR A 412 -31.95 0.55 -16.96
CA TYR A 412 -32.45 -0.61 -16.21
C TYR A 412 -33.54 -0.20 -15.20
N TYR A 413 -33.28 0.83 -14.37
CA TYR A 413 -34.26 1.37 -13.43
C TYR A 413 -35.54 1.82 -14.17
N TRP A 414 -35.38 2.58 -15.27
CA TRP A 414 -36.47 3.14 -16.02
C TRP A 414 -37.38 2.09 -16.65
N PHE A 415 -36.81 1.03 -17.22
CA PHE A 415 -37.57 0.01 -17.94
C PHE A 415 -38.09 -1.12 -17.03
N PHE A 416 -37.35 -1.49 -15.97
CA PHE A 416 -37.65 -2.69 -15.19
C PHE A 416 -38.08 -2.43 -13.75
N LEU A 417 -37.56 -1.38 -13.09
CA LEU A 417 -37.88 -1.11 -11.67
C LEU A 417 -38.95 -0.04 -11.47
N SER A 418 -39.26 0.76 -12.48
CA SER A 418 -40.26 1.85 -12.38
C SER A 418 -41.71 1.37 -12.24
N GLY A 419 -41.98 0.08 -12.27
CA GLY A 419 -43.34 -0.51 -12.16
C GLY A 419 -44.25 -0.24 -13.35
N ARG A 420 -43.71 0.19 -14.50
CA ARG A 420 -44.44 0.56 -15.70
C ARG A 420 -44.31 -0.51 -16.78
N THR A 421 -45.22 -0.52 -17.73
CA THR A 421 -45.08 -1.38 -18.90
C THR A 421 -43.92 -0.89 -19.79
N PHE A 422 -43.24 -1.83 -20.45
CA PHE A 422 -42.12 -1.51 -21.35
C PHE A 422 -42.50 -0.48 -22.41
N ALA A 423 -43.70 -0.65 -23.05
CA ALA A 423 -44.20 0.25 -24.06
C ALA A 423 -44.41 1.69 -23.53
N SER A 424 -44.95 1.83 -22.29
CA SER A 424 -45.12 3.13 -21.66
C SER A 424 -43.79 3.81 -21.32
N SER A 425 -42.82 3.03 -20.88
CA SER A 425 -41.47 3.53 -20.57
C SER A 425 -40.74 3.99 -21.83
N LEU A 426 -40.83 3.20 -22.90
CA LEU A 426 -40.26 3.55 -24.21
C LEU A 426 -40.90 4.82 -24.81
N SER A 427 -42.23 4.91 -24.80
CA SER A 427 -42.92 6.09 -25.28
C SER A 427 -42.53 7.37 -24.55
N LYS A 428 -42.40 7.30 -23.22
CA LYS A 428 -41.92 8.43 -22.41
C LYS A 428 -40.48 8.81 -22.69
N LEU A 429 -39.59 7.82 -22.89
CA LEU A 429 -38.21 8.07 -23.26
C LEU A 429 -38.10 8.78 -24.60
N LEU A 430 -38.85 8.30 -25.63
CA LEU A 430 -38.89 8.91 -26.94
C LEU A 430 -39.44 10.33 -26.89
N LEU A 431 -40.48 10.56 -26.09
CA LEU A 431 -41.06 11.88 -25.89
C LEU A 431 -40.03 12.82 -25.20
N LEU A 432 -39.33 12.36 -24.18
CA LEU A 432 -38.30 13.15 -23.49
C LEU A 432 -37.13 13.48 -24.40
N VAL A 433 -36.68 12.53 -25.23
CA VAL A 433 -35.63 12.74 -26.24
C VAL A 433 -36.11 13.76 -27.28
N SER A 434 -37.36 13.64 -27.76
CA SER A 434 -37.93 14.59 -28.72
C SER A 434 -38.03 16.01 -28.18
N PHE A 435 -38.49 16.18 -26.93
CA PHE A 435 -38.48 17.48 -26.26
C PHE A 435 -37.05 18.01 -26.02
N GLY A 436 -36.09 17.14 -25.64
CA GLY A 436 -34.70 17.53 -25.46
C GLY A 436 -34.05 18.01 -26.76
N LEU A 437 -34.27 17.29 -27.87
CA LEU A 437 -33.75 17.67 -29.19
C LEU A 437 -34.39 18.97 -29.69
N TYR A 438 -35.73 19.10 -29.53
CA TYR A 438 -36.45 20.32 -29.93
C TYR A 438 -35.98 21.52 -29.06
N GLY A 439 -35.90 21.35 -27.75
CA GLY A 439 -35.37 22.37 -26.83
C GLY A 439 -33.94 22.78 -27.16
N TYR A 440 -33.08 21.81 -27.49
CA TYR A 440 -31.69 22.08 -27.91
C TYR A 440 -31.63 22.89 -29.21
N GLY A 441 -32.54 22.61 -30.16
CA GLY A 441 -32.63 23.34 -31.44
C GLY A 441 -33.10 24.80 -31.31
N ILE A 442 -33.83 25.14 -30.23
CA ILE A 442 -34.31 26.51 -29.95
C ILE A 442 -33.28 27.35 -29.20
N LEU A 443 -32.31 26.72 -28.52
CA LEU A 443 -31.32 27.42 -27.72
C LEU A 443 -30.42 28.29 -28.60
N PRO A 444 -30.13 29.55 -28.19
CA PRO A 444 -29.20 30.41 -28.92
C PRO A 444 -27.79 29.80 -28.93
N PRO A 445 -26.99 30.00 -30.00
CA PRO A 445 -25.69 29.37 -30.18
C PRO A 445 -24.66 29.80 -29.15
N LYS A 446 -24.92 30.84 -28.36
CA LYS A 446 -24.09 31.25 -27.19
C LYS A 446 -24.98 31.48 -25.99
N MET A 447 -24.83 30.66 -24.95
CA MET A 447 -25.53 30.80 -23.69
C MET A 447 -24.55 30.58 -22.52
N LEU A 448 -24.51 31.50 -21.58
CA LEU A 448 -23.65 31.44 -20.35
C LEU A 448 -22.16 31.17 -20.62
N GLY A 449 -21.61 31.69 -21.76
CA GLY A 449 -20.18 31.50 -22.08
C GLY A 449 -19.84 30.19 -22.81
N PHE A 450 -20.80 29.31 -23.04
CA PHE A 450 -20.64 28.08 -23.83
C PHE A 450 -21.14 28.25 -25.25
N THR A 451 -20.33 27.78 -26.22
CA THR A 451 -20.74 27.68 -27.63
C THR A 451 -21.40 26.33 -27.86
N LEU A 452 -22.71 26.32 -28.15
CA LEU A 452 -23.46 25.12 -28.52
C LEU A 452 -23.14 24.80 -29.99
N LYS A 453 -22.59 23.61 -30.25
CA LYS A 453 -22.41 23.11 -31.63
C LYS A 453 -23.76 22.63 -32.16
N THR A 454 -24.13 23.07 -33.35
CA THR A 454 -25.32 22.55 -34.07
C THR A 454 -25.16 21.05 -34.29
N LEU A 455 -26.13 20.25 -33.83
CA LEU A 455 -26.17 18.81 -34.08
C LEU A 455 -26.41 18.59 -35.59
N SER A 456 -25.47 17.96 -36.28
CA SER A 456 -25.68 17.57 -37.68
C SER A 456 -26.54 16.31 -37.70
N LEU A 457 -27.48 16.23 -38.64
CA LEU A 457 -28.35 15.06 -38.87
C LEU A 457 -27.53 13.77 -39.13
N SER A 458 -26.33 13.89 -39.68
CA SER A 458 -25.41 12.78 -39.93
C SER A 458 -24.94 12.05 -38.63
N CYS A 459 -25.09 12.64 -37.45
CA CYS A 459 -24.76 11.97 -36.18
C CYS A 459 -25.78 10.86 -35.82
N PHE A 460 -26.97 10.87 -36.41
CA PHE A 460 -28.02 9.90 -36.12
C PHE A 460 -28.22 8.86 -37.24
N GLU A 461 -27.53 9.02 -38.37
CA GLU A 461 -27.55 8.08 -39.47
C GLU A 461 -26.61 6.91 -39.20
N ILE A 462 -27.13 5.69 -39.22
CA ILE A 462 -26.30 4.48 -39.12
C ILE A 462 -25.77 4.17 -40.53
N PRO A 463 -24.48 4.13 -40.76
CA PRO A 463 -23.92 3.78 -42.08
C PRO A 463 -24.43 2.43 -42.56
N GLU A 464 -24.85 2.37 -43.82
CA GLU A 464 -25.42 1.15 -44.43
C GLU A 464 -24.47 -0.07 -44.33
N MET A 465 -23.14 0.18 -44.36
CA MET A 465 -22.12 -0.85 -44.17
C MET A 465 -22.22 -1.50 -42.78
N VAL A 466 -22.45 -0.72 -41.74
CA VAL A 466 -22.55 -1.24 -40.34
C VAL A 466 -23.81 -2.09 -40.18
N VAL A 467 -24.93 -1.68 -40.83
CA VAL A 467 -26.17 -2.45 -40.82
C VAL A 467 -25.97 -3.78 -41.54
N LYS A 468 -25.33 -3.79 -42.73
CA LYS A 468 -25.02 -5.01 -43.49
C LYS A 468 -24.11 -5.96 -42.72
N GLU A 469 -23.08 -5.44 -42.07
CA GLU A 469 -22.16 -6.24 -41.24
C GLU A 469 -22.88 -6.89 -40.07
N LYS A 470 -23.72 -6.14 -39.35
CA LYS A 470 -24.48 -6.67 -38.19
C LYS A 470 -25.51 -7.69 -38.61
N ILE A 471 -26.23 -7.46 -39.75
CA ILE A 471 -27.16 -8.44 -40.32
C ILE A 471 -26.42 -9.71 -40.75
N ALA A 472 -25.25 -9.60 -41.37
CA ALA A 472 -24.44 -10.76 -41.74
C ALA A 472 -24.00 -11.55 -40.51
N THR A 473 -23.62 -10.86 -39.44
CA THR A 473 -23.25 -11.49 -38.16
C THR A 473 -24.44 -12.24 -37.54
N ILE A 474 -25.60 -11.63 -37.50
CA ILE A 474 -26.85 -12.26 -37.01
C ILE A 474 -27.19 -13.50 -37.84
N ALA A 475 -27.13 -13.39 -39.18
CA ALA A 475 -27.37 -14.52 -40.08
C ALA A 475 -26.37 -15.66 -39.87
N TYR A 476 -25.10 -15.34 -39.67
CA TYR A 476 -24.07 -16.32 -39.34
C TYR A 476 -24.38 -17.05 -38.02
N LEU A 477 -24.73 -16.30 -36.95
CA LEU A 477 -25.07 -16.87 -35.65
C LEU A 477 -26.33 -17.75 -35.74
N TRP A 478 -27.34 -17.31 -36.48
CA TRP A 478 -28.57 -18.06 -36.77
C TRP A 478 -28.26 -19.38 -37.46
N ASN A 479 -27.51 -19.34 -38.57
CA ASN A 479 -27.13 -20.53 -39.34
C ASN A 479 -26.32 -21.51 -38.51
N ARG A 480 -25.41 -21.00 -37.63
CA ARG A 480 -24.66 -21.82 -36.68
C ARG A 480 -25.59 -22.45 -35.65
N GLY A 481 -26.56 -21.71 -35.13
CA GLY A 481 -27.63 -22.24 -34.25
C GLY A 481 -28.45 -23.36 -34.90
N VAL A 482 -28.84 -23.19 -36.14
CA VAL A 482 -29.56 -24.22 -36.92
C VAL A 482 -28.70 -25.46 -37.15
N CYS A 483 -27.40 -25.30 -37.37
CA CYS A 483 -26.46 -26.43 -37.45
C CYS A 483 -26.44 -27.27 -36.15
N TYR A 484 -26.41 -26.61 -35.00
CA TYR A 484 -26.48 -27.33 -33.70
C TYR A 484 -27.85 -27.99 -33.46
N LEU A 485 -28.95 -27.35 -33.87
CA LEU A 485 -30.28 -27.96 -33.80
C LEU A 485 -30.37 -29.20 -34.67
N ARG A 486 -29.73 -29.18 -35.85
CA ARG A 486 -29.66 -30.32 -36.75
C ARG A 486 -28.87 -31.48 -36.14
N LEU A 487 -27.71 -31.18 -35.50
CA LEU A 487 -26.92 -32.18 -34.78
C LEU A 487 -27.70 -32.82 -33.63
N LEU A 488 -28.47 -32.03 -32.88
CA LEU A 488 -29.37 -32.51 -31.85
C LEU A 488 -30.48 -33.41 -32.39
N ALA A 489 -31.08 -33.06 -33.56
CA ALA A 489 -32.13 -33.83 -34.22
C ALA A 489 -31.63 -35.18 -34.81
N GLN A 490 -30.36 -35.28 -35.16
CA GLN A 490 -29.73 -36.50 -35.66
C GLN A 490 -29.40 -37.53 -34.55
N GLY A 491 -29.48 -37.12 -33.26
CA GLY A 491 -29.23 -38.01 -32.11
C GLY A 491 -27.76 -38.38 -31.88
N ASP A 492 -26.86 -37.85 -32.69
CA ASP A 492 -25.43 -38.08 -32.56
C ASP A 492 -24.80 -37.09 -31.55
N GLY A 493 -24.49 -37.59 -30.37
CA GLY A 493 -23.73 -36.82 -29.38
C GLY A 493 -24.55 -36.43 -28.12
N TRP A 494 -24.77 -37.44 -27.25
CA TRP A 494 -25.37 -37.23 -25.92
C TRP A 494 -24.71 -36.10 -25.11
N TYR A 495 -23.42 -35.86 -25.30
CA TYR A 495 -22.65 -34.78 -24.65
C TYR A 495 -23.16 -33.39 -25.05
N ILE A 496 -23.47 -33.19 -26.36
CA ILE A 496 -23.99 -31.94 -26.87
C ILE A 496 -25.40 -31.69 -26.31
N PHE A 497 -26.24 -32.74 -26.26
CA PHE A 497 -27.56 -32.66 -25.66
C PHE A 497 -27.51 -32.25 -24.19
N PHE A 498 -26.67 -32.89 -23.38
CA PHE A 498 -26.53 -32.54 -21.96
C PHE A 498 -25.98 -31.12 -21.75
N LYS A 499 -25.04 -30.68 -22.57
CA LYS A 499 -24.52 -29.33 -22.53
C LYS A 499 -25.62 -28.27 -22.79
N PHE A 500 -26.43 -28.50 -23.81
CA PHE A 500 -27.57 -27.63 -24.11
C PHE A 500 -28.66 -27.72 -23.06
N ALA A 501 -29.04 -28.91 -22.65
CA ALA A 501 -30.07 -29.14 -21.62
C ALA A 501 -29.67 -28.50 -20.30
N ALA A 502 -28.42 -28.66 -19.87
CA ALA A 502 -27.89 -28.02 -18.68
C ALA A 502 -27.89 -26.49 -18.83
N SER A 503 -27.43 -25.97 -19.97
CA SER A 503 -27.42 -24.51 -20.22
C SER A 503 -28.82 -23.92 -20.19
N PHE A 504 -29.82 -24.58 -20.83
CA PHE A 504 -31.20 -24.12 -20.79
C PHE A 504 -31.87 -24.31 -19.44
N PHE A 505 -31.50 -25.36 -18.70
CA PHE A 505 -31.99 -25.59 -17.34
C PHE A 505 -31.49 -24.48 -16.39
N PHE A 506 -30.18 -24.14 -16.44
CA PHE A 506 -29.63 -23.03 -15.68
C PHE A 506 -30.21 -21.68 -16.10
N LEU A 507 -30.40 -21.46 -17.41
CA LEU A 507 -31.04 -20.26 -17.93
C LEU A 507 -32.51 -20.16 -17.44
N LYS A 508 -33.27 -21.26 -17.45
CA LYS A 508 -34.62 -21.30 -16.89
C LYS A 508 -34.61 -21.00 -15.39
N LEU A 509 -33.68 -21.55 -14.63
CA LEU A 509 -33.56 -21.33 -13.19
C LEU A 509 -33.25 -19.86 -12.87
N ILE A 510 -32.35 -19.25 -13.64
CA ILE A 510 -32.00 -17.83 -13.53
C ILE A 510 -33.20 -16.94 -13.91
N LEU A 511 -33.90 -17.27 -14.99
CA LEU A 511 -35.00 -16.44 -15.50
C LEU A 511 -36.32 -16.65 -14.74
N SER A 512 -36.53 -17.80 -14.07
CA SER A 512 -37.83 -18.13 -13.45
C SER A 512 -38.03 -17.49 -12.07
N HIS A 513 -36.96 -17.17 -11.34
CA HIS A 513 -37.06 -16.74 -9.94
C HIS A 513 -37.00 -15.24 -9.70
N ALA A 514 -36.46 -14.43 -10.62
CA ALA A 514 -36.52 -12.96 -10.54
C ALA A 514 -35.98 -12.31 -11.83
N SER A 515 -36.75 -12.26 -12.90
CA SER A 515 -36.28 -11.76 -14.20
C SER A 515 -35.72 -10.32 -14.16
N THR A 516 -36.29 -9.46 -13.33
CA THR A 516 -35.81 -8.08 -13.18
C THR A 516 -34.55 -8.01 -12.30
N VAL A 517 -34.52 -8.72 -11.18
CA VAL A 517 -33.34 -8.75 -10.27
C VAL A 517 -32.15 -9.43 -10.96
N SER A 518 -32.38 -10.53 -11.69
CA SER A 518 -31.31 -11.22 -12.40
C SER A 518 -30.66 -10.37 -13.50
N LEU A 519 -31.45 -9.54 -14.19
CA LEU A 519 -30.91 -8.60 -15.18
C LEU A 519 -30.07 -7.51 -14.53
N GLY A 520 -30.48 -6.99 -13.36
CA GLY A 520 -29.69 -6.05 -12.58
C GLY A 520 -28.37 -6.65 -12.08
N VAL A 521 -28.42 -7.88 -11.55
CA VAL A 521 -27.23 -8.62 -11.15
C VAL A 521 -26.32 -8.87 -12.35
N ALA A 522 -26.86 -9.25 -13.49
CA ALA A 522 -26.08 -9.47 -14.72
C ALA A 522 -25.39 -8.19 -15.21
N LEU A 523 -26.06 -7.04 -15.09
CA LEU A 523 -25.48 -5.73 -15.43
C LEU A 523 -24.28 -5.42 -14.52
N VAL A 524 -24.44 -5.58 -13.21
CA VAL A 524 -23.34 -5.36 -12.25
C VAL A 524 -22.20 -6.33 -12.52
N LEU A 525 -22.50 -7.61 -12.73
CA LEU A 525 -21.49 -8.62 -13.03
C LEU A 525 -20.76 -8.35 -14.35
N ALA A 526 -21.41 -7.85 -15.37
CA ALA A 526 -20.77 -7.52 -16.64
C ALA A 526 -19.67 -6.44 -16.47
N PHE A 527 -19.89 -5.46 -15.60
CA PHE A 527 -18.92 -4.40 -15.34
C PHE A 527 -17.91 -4.73 -14.22
N THR A 528 -18.12 -5.81 -13.47
CA THR A 528 -17.22 -6.18 -12.36
C THR A 528 -16.48 -7.49 -12.61
N LEU A 529 -17.14 -8.50 -13.21
CA LEU A 529 -16.58 -9.85 -13.34
C LEU A 529 -15.34 -9.88 -14.24
N PHE A 530 -15.41 -9.25 -15.42
CA PHE A 530 -14.29 -9.25 -16.37
C PHE A 530 -13.08 -8.55 -15.76
N PHE A 531 -13.30 -7.42 -15.10
CA PHE A 531 -12.29 -6.69 -14.38
C PHE A 531 -11.66 -7.53 -13.25
N VAL A 532 -12.50 -8.18 -12.42
CA VAL A 532 -12.03 -9.07 -11.34
C VAL A 532 -11.28 -10.28 -11.93
N CYS A 533 -11.76 -10.88 -13.01
CA CYS A 533 -11.09 -12.01 -13.65
C CYS A 533 -9.73 -11.62 -14.24
N GLU A 534 -9.57 -10.40 -14.78
CA GLU A 534 -8.28 -9.93 -15.26
C GLU A 534 -7.31 -9.68 -14.10
N GLN A 535 -7.78 -9.04 -13.04
CA GLN A 535 -6.97 -8.73 -11.86
C GLN A 535 -6.49 -9.95 -11.08
N TYR A 536 -7.34 -11.00 -11.02
CA TYR A 536 -7.09 -12.21 -10.24
C TYR A 536 -6.86 -13.45 -11.11
N GLU A 537 -6.39 -13.25 -12.36
CA GLU A 537 -6.22 -14.34 -13.33
C GLU A 537 -5.34 -15.48 -12.78
N SER A 538 -4.22 -15.15 -12.10
CA SER A 538 -3.31 -16.13 -11.51
C SER A 538 -3.93 -16.91 -10.35
N GLU A 539 -4.70 -16.23 -9.50
CA GLU A 539 -5.38 -16.84 -8.36
C GLU A 539 -6.55 -17.69 -8.82
N ILE A 540 -7.31 -17.23 -9.81
CA ILE A 540 -8.42 -17.98 -10.42
C ILE A 540 -7.90 -19.23 -11.12
N ASP A 541 -6.79 -19.12 -11.88
CA ASP A 541 -6.15 -20.28 -12.50
C ASP A 541 -5.63 -21.28 -11.45
N GLY A 542 -5.08 -20.79 -10.34
CA GLY A 542 -4.65 -21.62 -9.20
C GLY A 542 -5.81 -22.35 -8.55
N LEU A 543 -6.91 -21.64 -8.27
CA LEU A 543 -8.15 -22.22 -7.74
C LEU A 543 -8.79 -23.23 -8.72
N ALA A 544 -8.84 -22.89 -10.00
CA ALA A 544 -9.36 -23.77 -11.03
C ALA A 544 -8.55 -25.07 -11.12
N LYS A 545 -7.22 -25.00 -11.06
CA LYS A 545 -6.35 -26.20 -11.01
C LYS A 545 -6.58 -27.03 -9.75
N LEU A 546 -6.74 -26.40 -8.58
CA LEU A 546 -7.04 -27.10 -7.32
C LEU A 546 -8.41 -27.79 -7.37
N LEU A 547 -9.44 -27.11 -7.86
CA LEU A 547 -10.78 -27.67 -8.01
C LEU A 547 -10.79 -28.80 -9.04
N PHE A 548 -10.08 -28.64 -10.15
CA PHE A 548 -9.95 -29.67 -11.18
C PHE A 548 -9.22 -30.90 -10.66
N ASN A 549 -8.13 -30.74 -9.91
CA ASN A 549 -7.41 -31.86 -9.28
C ASN A 549 -8.26 -32.54 -8.21
N ARG A 550 -9.03 -31.81 -7.41
CA ARG A 550 -10.00 -32.41 -6.49
C ARG A 550 -11.12 -33.16 -7.22
N PHE A 551 -11.63 -32.59 -8.31
CA PHE A 551 -12.65 -33.23 -9.13
C PHE A 551 -12.15 -34.54 -9.74
N ILE A 552 -10.90 -34.55 -10.26
CA ILE A 552 -10.25 -35.78 -10.75
C ILE A 552 -10.08 -36.78 -9.63
N SER A 553 -9.63 -36.37 -8.45
CA SER A 553 -9.47 -37.23 -7.27
C SER A 553 -10.81 -37.86 -6.83
N VAL A 554 -11.87 -37.06 -6.76
CA VAL A 554 -13.23 -37.51 -6.39
C VAL A 554 -13.81 -38.40 -7.50
N SER A 555 -13.62 -38.05 -8.78
CA SER A 555 -14.08 -38.89 -9.90
C SER A 555 -13.31 -40.19 -10.00
N GLY A 556 -12.03 -40.21 -9.67
CA GLY A 556 -11.21 -41.40 -9.52
C GLY A 556 -11.73 -42.32 -8.40
N SER A 557 -12.05 -41.75 -7.24
CA SER A 557 -12.62 -42.47 -6.10
C SER A 557 -14.03 -43.01 -6.36
N LEU A 558 -14.86 -42.26 -7.11
CA LEU A 558 -16.17 -42.72 -7.58
C LEU A 558 -16.04 -43.86 -8.61
N ARG A 559 -15.00 -43.79 -9.46
CA ARG A 559 -14.74 -44.82 -10.48
C ARG A 559 -14.34 -46.19 -9.88
N THR A 560 -13.64 -46.19 -8.74
CA THR A 560 -13.26 -47.40 -8.00
C THR A 560 -14.42 -48.03 -7.24
N ASN A 561 -15.46 -47.25 -6.91
CA ASN A 561 -16.62 -47.71 -6.14
C ASN A 561 -17.85 -48.06 -6.99
N VAL A 562 -17.75 -48.02 -8.33
CA VAL A 562 -18.87 -48.39 -9.23
C VAL A 562 -18.93 -49.92 -9.36
N PRO A 563 -20.08 -50.56 -9.12
CA PRO A 563 -20.23 -51.99 -9.28
C PRO A 563 -19.87 -52.46 -10.70
N ALA A 564 -19.22 -53.63 -10.80
CA ALA A 564 -18.70 -54.16 -12.08
C ALA A 564 -19.78 -54.26 -13.19
N SER A 565 -21.04 -54.50 -12.83
CA SER A 565 -22.19 -54.54 -13.74
C SER A 565 -22.47 -53.19 -14.42
N VAL A 566 -22.25 -52.08 -13.73
CA VAL A 566 -22.44 -50.71 -14.27
C VAL A 566 -21.22 -50.31 -15.12
N GLN A 567 -20.03 -50.76 -14.75
CA GLN A 567 -18.82 -50.52 -15.54
C GLN A 567 -18.90 -51.21 -16.92
N GLN A 568 -19.39 -52.47 -16.97
CA GLN A 568 -19.60 -53.18 -18.22
C GLN A 568 -20.67 -52.53 -19.12
N TYR A 569 -21.71 -51.97 -18.53
CA TYR A 569 -22.76 -51.25 -19.27
C TYR A 569 -22.24 -49.95 -19.88
N LEU A 570 -21.43 -49.18 -19.13
CA LEU A 570 -20.83 -47.95 -19.57
C LEU A 570 -19.72 -48.15 -20.64
N GLN A 571 -18.95 -49.28 -20.54
CA GLN A 571 -18.02 -49.72 -21.56
C GLN A 571 -18.71 -50.12 -22.87
N LYS A 572 -19.84 -50.82 -22.80
CA LYS A 572 -20.58 -51.28 -23.97
C LYS A 572 -21.21 -50.15 -24.76
N ARG A 573 -21.39 -48.96 -24.14
CA ARG A 573 -21.92 -47.74 -24.78
C ARG A 573 -20.83 -46.71 -25.17
N GLY A 574 -19.55 -47.05 -25.08
CA GLY A 574 -18.47 -46.16 -25.50
C GLY A 574 -18.25 -44.92 -24.64
N ILE A 575 -18.84 -44.88 -23.41
CA ILE A 575 -18.77 -43.75 -22.49
C ILE A 575 -17.47 -43.81 -21.67
N LEU A 576 -16.83 -44.97 -21.57
CA LEU A 576 -15.52 -45.17 -20.95
C LEU A 576 -14.52 -45.64 -21.99
N HIS A 577 -13.59 -44.80 -22.38
CA HIS A 577 -12.44 -45.22 -23.18
C HIS A 577 -11.45 -46.02 -22.35
N HIS A 578 -10.95 -47.11 -22.93
CA HIS A 578 -9.89 -47.93 -22.38
C HIS A 578 -8.58 -47.15 -22.44
N ASP A 579 -8.09 -46.66 -21.31
CA ASP A 579 -6.71 -46.20 -21.17
C ASP A 579 -5.77 -47.40 -21.22
N LYS A 580 -5.28 -47.72 -22.44
CA LYS A 580 -4.11 -48.59 -22.61
C LYS A 580 -2.88 -47.72 -22.43
N GLY A 581 -2.32 -47.65 -21.22
CA GLY A 581 -1.07 -46.97 -21.03
C GLY A 581 -0.69 -46.61 -19.60
N ALA A 582 -0.64 -47.59 -18.70
CA ALA A 582 0.17 -47.48 -17.49
C ALA A 582 0.46 -48.85 -16.92
N ALA A 583 1.30 -49.59 -17.63
CA ALA A 583 1.97 -50.76 -17.04
C ALA A 583 3.46 -50.65 -17.36
N THR A 584 4.26 -50.82 -16.32
CA THR A 584 5.71 -51.04 -16.32
C THR A 584 6.63 -49.79 -16.45
N VAL A 585 6.99 -49.22 -15.30
CA VAL A 585 8.41 -49.11 -14.92
C VAL A 585 8.50 -49.51 -13.43
N LYS A 586 8.78 -50.81 -13.20
CA LYS A 586 9.39 -51.28 -11.96
C LYS A 586 10.90 -51.37 -12.17
N HIS A 587 11.66 -50.84 -11.21
CA HIS A 587 13.02 -51.21 -10.80
C HIS A 587 14.11 -51.32 -11.87
N GLN A 588 15.11 -50.41 -11.79
CA GLN A 588 16.50 -50.82 -11.58
C GLN A 588 17.37 -49.62 -11.14
N LYS A 589 17.95 -49.90 -9.92
CA LYS A 589 19.13 -49.28 -9.28
C LYS A 589 19.16 -47.79 -9.02
#